data_16a878612612f11a788ad2df15cdb38a
#
_entry.id   16a878612612f11a788ad2df15cdb38a
#
_cell.length_a   1.000
_cell.length_b   1.000
_cell.length_c   1.000
_cell.angle_alpha   90.00
_cell.angle_beta   90.00
_cell.angle_gamma   90.00
#
_symmetry.space_group_name_H-M   'P 1'
#
loop_
_entity.id
_entity.type
_entity.pdbx_description
1 polymer ?
#
loop_
_entity_poly.entity_id
_entity_poly.type
_entity_poly.pdbx_seq_one_letter_code
_entity_poly.pdbx_strand_id
1 'polypeptide(L)'
;FEEVAYLIFHGHLPNASELVGYKQKLKENRELPAALMEVLEKVPASAHPMDVMRTGCSMLGNLEPEGDFSNQQQVADRLLGALPGIINYWYRFSHDGVRIETSSDEGTMAGHFLRTLKGDSPSELEQKVMDVSLILYAEHEFNASTFTARVCASTLSDMHSCVTGAIG
;
A
#
# COMPACT_ATOMS: atom_id res chain seq x y z
N PHE A 1 -0.44 -13.74 1.20
CA PHE A 1 0.39 -12.54 1.45
C PHE A 1 0.22 -12.01 2.87
N GLU A 2 -1.00 -11.89 3.39
CA GLU A 2 -1.25 -11.26 4.70
C GLU A 2 -0.57 -11.99 5.86
N GLU A 3 -0.42 -13.32 5.79
CA GLU A 3 0.34 -14.09 6.80
C GLU A 3 1.83 -13.69 6.80
N VAL A 4 2.40 -13.47 5.62
CA VAL A 4 3.80 -13.03 5.48
C VAL A 4 3.97 -11.59 5.94
N ALA A 5 3.05 -10.69 5.57
CA ALA A 5 3.06 -9.31 6.06
C ALA A 5 2.95 -9.27 7.60
N TYR A 6 2.04 -10.04 8.16
CA TYR A 6 1.90 -10.17 9.62
C TYR A 6 3.19 -10.69 10.28
N LEU A 7 3.80 -11.74 9.70
CA LEU A 7 5.07 -12.29 10.20
C LEU A 7 6.19 -11.24 10.22
N ILE A 8 6.30 -10.43 9.16
CA ILE A 8 7.33 -9.37 9.07
C ILE A 8 7.11 -8.30 10.15
N PHE A 9 5.87 -7.88 10.38
CA PHE A 9 5.56 -6.84 11.37
C PHE A 9 5.55 -7.31 12.81
N HIS A 10 5.15 -8.56 13.07
CA HIS A 10 4.93 -9.07 14.43
C HIS A 10 5.96 -10.11 14.88
N GLY A 11 6.80 -10.61 13.98
CA GLY A 11 7.87 -11.56 14.28
C GLY A 11 7.42 -13.02 14.47
N HIS A 12 6.13 -13.32 14.24
CA HIS A 12 5.55 -14.67 14.29
C HIS A 12 4.40 -14.81 13.30
N LEU A 13 4.10 -16.03 12.89
CA LEU A 13 2.94 -16.30 12.04
C LEU A 13 1.64 -16.10 12.82
N PRO A 14 0.61 -15.51 12.20
CA PRO A 14 -0.67 -15.30 12.86
C PRO A 14 -1.40 -16.64 13.11
N ASN A 15 -2.08 -16.75 14.24
CA ASN A 15 -3.12 -17.75 14.38
C ASN A 15 -4.37 -17.35 13.58
N ALA A 16 -5.38 -18.24 13.51
CA ALA A 16 -6.56 -18.01 12.69
C ALA A 16 -7.33 -16.71 13.05
N SER A 17 -7.44 -16.39 14.34
CA SER A 17 -8.13 -15.17 14.80
C SER A 17 -7.32 -13.90 14.48
N GLU A 18 -6.01 -13.93 14.68
CA GLU A 18 -5.09 -12.84 14.33
C GLU A 18 -5.12 -12.56 12.84
N LEU A 19 -5.10 -13.60 12.00
CA LEU A 19 -5.17 -13.45 10.54
C LEU A 19 -6.47 -12.79 10.09
N VAL A 20 -7.60 -13.21 10.64
CA VAL A 20 -8.91 -12.61 10.35
C VAL A 20 -8.93 -11.13 10.75
N GLY A 21 -8.45 -10.81 11.95
CA GLY A 21 -8.38 -9.44 12.44
C GLY A 21 -7.45 -8.57 11.60
N TYR A 22 -6.30 -9.11 11.18
CA TYR A 22 -5.34 -8.38 10.37
C TYR A 22 -5.87 -8.09 8.95
N LYS A 23 -6.50 -9.07 8.31
CA LYS A 23 -7.17 -8.88 7.02
C LYS A 23 -8.24 -7.79 7.10
N GLN A 24 -9.04 -7.80 8.16
CA GLN A 24 -10.06 -6.78 8.38
C GLN A 24 -9.43 -5.39 8.57
N LYS A 25 -8.36 -5.28 9.36
CA LYS A 25 -7.62 -4.04 9.54
C LYS A 25 -7.08 -3.50 8.22
N LEU A 26 -6.45 -4.32 7.39
CA LEU A 26 -5.96 -3.89 6.08
C LEU A 26 -7.11 -3.43 5.18
N LYS A 27 -8.26 -4.11 5.21
CA LYS A 27 -9.45 -3.72 4.45
C LYS A 27 -9.96 -2.33 4.85
N GLU A 28 -10.02 -2.04 6.15
CA GLU A 28 -10.45 -0.75 6.68
C GLU A 28 -9.50 0.42 6.32
N ASN A 29 -8.26 0.10 5.95
CA ASN A 29 -7.23 1.06 5.58
C ASN A 29 -7.08 1.31 4.07
N ARG A 30 -8.04 0.85 3.23
CA ARG A 30 -7.95 0.96 1.77
C ARG A 30 -8.39 2.31 1.21
N GLU A 31 -9.41 2.93 1.79
CA GLU A 31 -10.00 4.14 1.24
C GLU A 31 -9.02 5.31 1.24
N LEU A 32 -8.97 6.03 0.11
CA LEU A 32 -8.09 7.19 -0.03
C LEU A 32 -8.84 8.49 0.29
N PRO A 33 -8.19 9.46 0.96
CA PRO A 33 -8.74 10.80 1.12
C PRO A 33 -9.00 11.49 -0.23
N ALA A 34 -10.09 12.23 -0.35
CA ALA A 34 -10.44 12.96 -1.57
C ALA A 34 -9.31 13.90 -2.05
N ALA A 35 -8.67 14.61 -1.12
CA ALA A 35 -7.55 15.50 -1.43
C ALA A 35 -6.33 14.75 -2.03
N LEU A 36 -6.10 13.50 -1.64
CA LEU A 36 -5.07 12.68 -2.26
C LEU A 36 -5.46 12.29 -3.69
N MET A 37 -6.71 11.88 -3.92
CA MET A 37 -7.21 11.57 -5.26
C MET A 37 -7.09 12.76 -6.20
N GLU A 38 -7.40 13.98 -5.74
CA GLU A 38 -7.22 15.22 -6.52
C GLU A 38 -5.76 15.48 -6.92
N VAL A 39 -4.80 15.13 -6.07
CA VAL A 39 -3.37 15.23 -6.40
C VAL A 39 -2.99 14.19 -7.45
N LEU A 40 -3.46 12.95 -7.30
CA LEU A 40 -3.19 11.87 -8.27
C LEU A 40 -3.75 12.19 -9.67
N GLU A 41 -4.90 12.86 -9.76
CA GLU A 41 -5.50 13.30 -11.02
C GLU A 41 -4.65 14.34 -11.78
N LYS A 42 -3.75 15.05 -11.09
CA LYS A 42 -2.83 16.02 -11.71
C LYS A 42 -1.52 15.40 -12.18
N VAL A 43 -1.24 14.16 -11.80
CA VAL A 43 -0.03 13.47 -12.25
C VAL A 43 -0.24 12.97 -13.69
N PRO A 44 0.64 13.34 -14.64
CA PRO A 44 0.45 12.96 -16.03
C PRO A 44 0.53 11.43 -16.24
N ALA A 45 -0.19 10.91 -17.24
CA ALA A 45 -0.18 9.49 -17.60
C ALA A 45 1.23 8.97 -17.98
N SER A 46 2.13 9.86 -18.40
CA SER A 46 3.52 9.52 -18.74
C SER A 46 4.45 9.39 -17.52
N ALA A 47 3.97 9.65 -16.31
CA ALA A 47 4.77 9.50 -15.09
C ALA A 47 5.10 8.02 -14.85
N HIS A 48 6.27 7.74 -14.27
CA HIS A 48 6.60 6.39 -13.87
C HIS A 48 5.74 5.97 -12.65
N PRO A 49 5.18 4.75 -12.62
CA PRO A 49 4.32 4.32 -11.51
C PRO A 49 4.95 4.45 -10.12
N MET A 50 6.26 4.24 -9.99
CA MET A 50 6.97 4.44 -8.72
C MET A 50 6.98 5.90 -8.28
N ASP A 51 7.10 6.85 -9.20
CA ASP A 51 7.03 8.29 -8.90
C ASP A 51 5.63 8.68 -8.41
N VAL A 52 4.60 8.05 -8.96
CA VAL A 52 3.21 8.22 -8.51
C VAL A 52 3.03 7.70 -7.09
N MET A 53 3.51 6.48 -6.82
CA MET A 53 3.45 5.89 -5.48
C MET A 53 4.20 6.74 -4.45
N ARG A 54 5.38 7.23 -4.78
CA ARG A 54 6.17 8.13 -3.94
C ARG A 54 5.40 9.42 -3.63
N THR A 55 4.80 10.04 -4.66
CA THR A 55 3.96 11.24 -4.50
C THR A 55 2.76 10.97 -3.62
N GLY A 56 2.06 9.86 -3.85
CA GLY A 56 0.89 9.46 -3.07
C GLY A 56 1.22 9.16 -1.62
N CYS A 57 2.32 8.45 -1.36
CA CYS A 57 2.79 8.17 0.01
C CYS A 57 3.12 9.47 0.77
N SER A 58 3.86 10.38 0.14
CA SER A 58 4.20 11.68 0.72
C SER A 58 2.95 12.53 0.99
N MET A 59 2.00 12.57 0.04
CA MET A 59 0.76 13.32 0.23
C MET A 59 -0.11 12.74 1.35
N LEU A 60 -0.18 11.40 1.44
CA LEU A 60 -0.91 10.75 2.53
C LEU A 60 -0.35 11.16 3.89
N GLY A 61 0.97 11.22 4.05
CA GLY A 61 1.62 11.68 5.28
C GLY A 61 1.32 13.14 5.65
N ASN A 62 1.05 14.01 4.66
CA ASN A 62 0.60 15.37 4.93
C ASN A 62 -0.85 15.44 5.41
N LEU A 63 -1.70 14.53 4.93
CA LEU A 63 -3.12 14.47 5.31
C LEU A 63 -3.36 13.73 6.61
N GLU A 64 -2.56 12.70 6.86
CA GLU A 64 -2.67 11.78 7.99
C GLU A 64 -1.29 11.69 8.70
N PRO A 65 -0.82 12.76 9.38
CA PRO A 65 0.50 12.76 9.99
C PRO A 65 0.61 11.72 11.11
N GLU A 66 1.78 11.08 11.22
CA GLU A 66 2.08 10.06 12.25
C GLU A 66 1.92 10.61 13.67
N GLY A 67 2.30 11.87 13.90
CA GLY A 67 2.23 12.54 15.19
C GLY A 67 3.27 12.04 16.19
N ASP A 68 3.11 10.81 16.66
CA ASP A 68 4.01 10.18 17.64
C ASP A 68 4.51 8.83 17.15
N PHE A 69 5.75 8.47 17.47
CA PHE A 69 6.36 7.21 17.06
C PHE A 69 5.64 5.95 17.56
N SER A 70 4.82 6.04 18.60
CA SER A 70 3.96 4.92 19.01
C SER A 70 2.91 4.54 17.95
N ASN A 71 2.64 5.41 16.98
CA ASN A 71 1.68 5.18 15.89
C ASN A 71 2.30 4.47 14.68
N GLN A 72 3.58 4.17 14.68
CA GLN A 72 4.30 3.60 13.53
C GLN A 72 3.63 2.35 12.94
N GLN A 73 3.16 1.44 13.80
CA GLN A 73 2.46 0.24 13.34
C GLN A 73 1.15 0.58 12.62
N GLN A 74 0.40 1.53 13.15
CA GLN A 74 -0.84 1.98 12.53
C GLN A 74 -0.59 2.63 11.17
N VAL A 75 0.46 3.46 11.07
CA VAL A 75 0.86 4.09 9.79
C VAL A 75 1.34 3.04 8.79
N ALA A 76 2.09 2.03 9.23
CA ALA A 76 2.53 0.94 8.36
C ALA A 76 1.33 0.15 7.79
N ASP A 77 0.36 -0.23 8.64
CA ASP A 77 -0.86 -0.90 8.22
C ASP A 77 -1.69 -0.02 7.27
N ARG A 78 -1.75 1.30 7.55
CA ARG A 78 -2.42 2.29 6.70
C ARG A 78 -1.79 2.39 5.32
N LEU A 79 -0.47 2.50 5.26
CA LEU A 79 0.27 2.53 3.99
C LEU A 79 0.09 1.23 3.20
N LEU A 80 0.20 0.08 3.87
CA LEU A 80 0.00 -1.22 3.22
C LEU A 80 -1.39 -1.34 2.60
N GLY A 81 -2.43 -0.87 3.29
CA GLY A 81 -3.80 -0.84 2.78
C GLY A 81 -4.02 0.14 1.63
N ALA A 82 -3.39 1.32 1.68
CA ALA A 82 -3.62 2.43 0.75
C ALA A 82 -2.83 2.35 -0.56
N LEU A 83 -1.61 1.78 -0.54
CA LEU A 83 -0.72 1.77 -1.71
C LEU A 83 -1.34 1.18 -2.98
N PRO A 84 -2.11 0.07 -2.94
CA PRO A 84 -2.85 -0.42 -4.11
C PRO A 84 -3.82 0.62 -4.68
N GLY A 85 -4.56 1.30 -3.81
CA GLY A 85 -5.48 2.36 -4.20
C GLY A 85 -4.78 3.54 -4.87
N ILE A 86 -3.63 3.97 -4.35
CA ILE A 86 -2.84 5.09 -4.90
C ILE A 86 -2.46 4.82 -6.36
N ILE A 87 -1.85 3.67 -6.63
CA ILE A 87 -1.38 3.36 -7.99
C ILE A 87 -2.53 3.08 -8.95
N ASN A 88 -3.53 2.33 -8.51
CA ASN A 88 -4.64 1.92 -9.38
C ASN A 88 -5.59 3.09 -9.68
N TYR A 89 -5.85 3.98 -8.70
CA TYR A 89 -6.64 5.19 -8.94
C TYR A 89 -6.00 6.08 -10.00
N TRP A 90 -4.71 6.40 -9.83
CA TRP A 90 -3.97 7.17 -10.83
C TRP A 90 -3.99 6.50 -12.20
N TYR A 91 -3.70 5.19 -12.26
CA TYR A 91 -3.65 4.46 -13.53
C TYR A 91 -5.00 4.52 -14.26
N ARG A 92 -6.09 4.16 -13.57
CA ARG A 92 -7.43 4.16 -14.14
C ARG A 92 -7.90 5.55 -14.55
N PHE A 93 -7.60 6.57 -13.76
CA PHE A 93 -7.95 7.94 -14.08
C PHE A 93 -7.12 8.47 -15.26
N SER A 94 -5.82 8.32 -15.24
CA SER A 94 -4.93 8.94 -16.23
C SER A 94 -4.94 8.24 -17.59
N HIS A 95 -5.22 6.92 -17.63
CA HIS A 95 -5.22 6.13 -18.89
C HIS A 95 -6.62 5.85 -19.42
N ASP A 96 -7.58 5.60 -18.54
CA ASP A 96 -8.94 5.20 -18.93
C ASP A 96 -9.96 6.33 -18.71
N GLY A 97 -9.60 7.42 -18.01
CA GLY A 97 -10.52 8.50 -17.63
C GLY A 97 -11.55 8.09 -16.57
N VAL A 98 -11.30 7.03 -15.81
CA VAL A 98 -12.25 6.44 -14.85
C VAL A 98 -11.82 6.73 -13.42
N ARG A 99 -12.72 7.38 -12.64
CA ARG A 99 -12.59 7.44 -11.18
C ARG A 99 -13.12 6.16 -10.57
N ILE A 100 -12.25 5.42 -9.90
CA ILE A 100 -12.61 4.16 -9.24
C ILE A 100 -12.86 4.37 -7.75
N GLU A 101 -13.65 3.50 -7.15
CA GLU A 101 -13.67 3.34 -5.68
C GLU A 101 -12.34 2.73 -5.22
N THR A 102 -11.71 3.34 -4.23
CA THR A 102 -10.41 2.91 -3.70
C THR A 102 -10.53 1.87 -2.58
N SER A 103 -11.73 1.56 -2.15
CA SER A 103 -12.07 0.44 -1.28
C SER A 103 -12.72 -0.70 -2.08
N SER A 104 -12.71 -1.91 -1.55
CA SER A 104 -13.42 -3.05 -2.13
C SER A 104 -13.73 -4.11 -1.06
N ASP A 105 -14.69 -4.99 -1.36
CA ASP A 105 -15.07 -6.09 -0.47
C ASP A 105 -14.17 -7.33 -0.57
N GLU A 106 -13.16 -7.29 -1.46
CA GLU A 106 -12.22 -8.39 -1.63
C GLU A 106 -11.51 -8.74 -0.30
N GLY A 107 -11.45 -10.03 0.01
CA GLY A 107 -10.93 -10.52 1.29
C GLY A 107 -9.40 -10.51 1.41
N THR A 108 -8.68 -10.26 0.31
CA THR A 108 -7.21 -10.27 0.24
C THR A 108 -6.67 -9.01 -0.42
N MET A 109 -5.39 -8.70 -0.16
CA MET A 109 -4.68 -7.59 -0.83
C MET A 109 -4.51 -7.86 -2.32
N ALA A 110 -4.24 -9.10 -2.69
CA ALA A 110 -4.14 -9.53 -4.09
C ALA A 110 -5.47 -9.34 -4.83
N GLY A 111 -6.58 -9.78 -4.24
CA GLY A 111 -7.92 -9.58 -4.79
C GLY A 111 -8.26 -8.10 -4.91
N HIS A 112 -8.00 -7.32 -3.87
CA HIS A 112 -8.23 -5.88 -3.86
C HIS A 112 -7.44 -5.16 -4.96
N PHE A 113 -6.15 -5.43 -5.08
CA PHE A 113 -5.31 -4.85 -6.14
C PHE A 113 -5.87 -5.13 -7.53
N LEU A 114 -6.17 -6.40 -7.81
CA LEU A 114 -6.69 -6.80 -9.11
C LEU A 114 -8.09 -6.22 -9.39
N ARG A 115 -8.96 -6.20 -8.38
CA ARG A 115 -10.30 -5.62 -8.49
C ARG A 115 -10.26 -4.14 -8.85
N THR A 116 -9.43 -3.36 -8.17
CA THR A 116 -9.31 -1.92 -8.42
C THR A 116 -8.60 -1.62 -9.72
N LEU A 117 -7.66 -2.46 -10.15
CA LEU A 117 -6.97 -2.34 -11.43
C LEU A 117 -7.88 -2.66 -12.62
N LYS A 118 -8.62 -3.78 -12.56
CA LYS A 118 -9.42 -4.28 -13.70
C LYS A 118 -10.85 -3.71 -13.73
N GLY A 119 -11.42 -3.41 -12.58
CA GLY A 119 -12.81 -2.96 -12.43
C GLY A 119 -13.83 -4.09 -12.24
N ASP A 120 -13.43 -5.35 -12.34
CA ASP A 120 -14.24 -6.55 -12.11
C ASP A 120 -13.56 -7.50 -11.11
N SER A 121 -14.32 -8.46 -10.56
CA SER A 121 -13.76 -9.41 -9.60
C SER A 121 -12.78 -10.35 -10.30
N PRO A 122 -11.55 -10.49 -9.77
CA PRO A 122 -10.56 -11.38 -10.33
C PRO A 122 -10.94 -12.86 -10.12
N SER A 123 -10.51 -13.73 -11.04
CA SER A 123 -10.62 -15.16 -10.87
C SER A 123 -9.73 -15.67 -9.73
N GLU A 124 -10.03 -16.87 -9.21
CA GLU A 124 -9.20 -17.51 -8.17
C GLU A 124 -7.75 -17.69 -8.62
N LEU A 125 -7.52 -18.01 -9.89
CA LEU A 125 -6.18 -18.17 -10.44
C LEU A 125 -5.41 -16.84 -10.44
N GLU A 126 -6.04 -15.76 -10.91
CA GLU A 126 -5.42 -14.42 -10.90
C GLU A 126 -5.08 -13.97 -9.49
N GLN A 127 -6.01 -14.16 -8.54
CA GLN A 127 -5.75 -13.84 -7.13
C GLN A 127 -4.57 -14.64 -6.58
N LYS A 128 -4.52 -15.94 -6.86
CA LYS A 128 -3.43 -16.81 -6.40
C LYS A 128 -2.09 -16.41 -7.00
N VAL A 129 -2.03 -16.10 -8.29
CA VAL A 129 -0.80 -15.64 -8.96
C VAL A 129 -0.31 -14.33 -8.34
N MET A 130 -1.20 -13.38 -8.13
CA MET A 130 -0.85 -12.10 -7.52
C MET A 130 -0.41 -12.26 -6.07
N ASP A 131 -1.11 -13.10 -5.29
CA ASP A 131 -0.78 -13.36 -3.89
C ASP A 131 0.62 -13.97 -3.75
N VAL A 132 0.93 -14.98 -4.57
CA VAL A 132 2.27 -15.60 -4.60
C VAL A 132 3.35 -14.58 -5.01
N SER A 133 3.05 -13.73 -5.99
CA SER A 133 3.97 -12.68 -6.42
C SER A 133 4.27 -11.70 -5.27
N LEU A 134 3.24 -11.24 -4.55
CA LEU A 134 3.42 -10.38 -3.39
C LEU A 134 4.24 -11.03 -2.27
N ILE A 135 4.06 -12.35 -2.03
CA ILE A 135 4.86 -13.10 -1.07
C ILE A 135 6.34 -13.12 -1.48
N LEU A 136 6.62 -13.45 -2.75
CA LEU A 136 7.99 -13.54 -3.26
C LEU A 136 8.74 -12.20 -3.25
N TYR A 137 8.01 -11.09 -3.36
CA TYR A 137 8.57 -9.75 -3.33
C TYR A 137 8.54 -9.08 -1.95
N ALA A 138 7.96 -9.72 -0.93
CA ALA A 138 7.80 -9.11 0.40
C ALA A 138 9.14 -8.84 1.09
N GLU A 139 10.14 -9.66 0.85
CA GLU A 139 11.48 -9.52 1.43
C GLU A 139 12.52 -10.23 0.54
N HIS A 140 13.69 -9.63 0.36
CA HIS A 140 14.80 -10.27 -0.35
C HIS A 140 16.20 -9.92 0.24
N GLU A 141 16.24 -9.47 1.49
CA GLU A 141 17.46 -9.06 2.20
C GLU A 141 18.26 -7.93 1.52
N PHE A 142 18.98 -7.13 2.29
CA PHE A 142 19.94 -6.13 1.82
C PHE A 142 19.50 -5.24 0.64
N ASN A 143 18.19 -5.05 0.42
CA ASN A 143 17.75 -4.19 -0.66
C ASN A 143 18.05 -2.70 -0.36
N ALA A 144 18.28 -1.92 -1.42
CA ALA A 144 18.62 -0.51 -1.31
C ALA A 144 17.48 0.32 -0.68
N SER A 145 16.22 -0.05 -0.95
CA SER A 145 15.05 0.62 -0.38
C SER A 145 14.99 0.47 1.14
N THR A 146 15.23 -0.74 1.67
CA THR A 146 15.32 -0.97 3.12
C THR A 146 16.47 -0.15 3.74
N PHE A 147 17.62 -0.08 3.08
CA PHE A 147 18.74 0.73 3.53
C PHE A 147 18.36 2.22 3.57
N THR A 148 17.72 2.73 2.53
CA THR A 148 17.24 4.13 2.46
C THR A 148 16.25 4.42 3.58
N ALA A 149 15.23 3.56 3.78
CA ALA A 149 14.27 3.71 4.87
C ALA A 149 14.97 3.79 6.25
N ARG A 150 15.97 2.92 6.50
CA ARG A 150 16.73 2.92 7.76
C ARG A 150 17.56 4.19 7.93
N VAL A 151 18.15 4.73 6.86
CA VAL A 151 18.88 6.02 6.90
C VAL A 151 17.91 7.15 7.25
N CYS A 152 16.75 7.22 6.60
CA CYS A 152 15.72 8.22 6.94
C CYS A 152 15.27 8.07 8.41
N ALA A 153 14.95 6.87 8.84
CA ALA A 153 14.55 6.60 10.23
C ALA A 153 15.61 7.00 11.25
N SER A 154 16.91 6.87 10.92
CA SER A 154 18.00 7.27 11.80
C SER A 154 18.05 8.77 12.10
N THR A 155 17.39 9.58 11.29
CA THR A 155 17.22 11.03 11.51
C THR A 155 15.95 11.39 12.27
N LEU A 156 15.24 10.40 12.80
CA LEU A 156 13.94 10.54 13.47
C LEU A 156 12.84 11.08 12.54
N SER A 157 12.94 10.77 11.24
CA SER A 157 11.86 11.03 10.28
C SER A 157 10.68 10.09 10.54
N ASP A 158 9.46 10.57 10.22
CA ASP A 158 8.23 9.78 10.30
C ASP A 158 8.20 8.61 9.29
N MET A 159 7.28 7.67 9.50
CA MET A 159 7.14 6.47 8.67
C MET A 159 6.83 6.80 7.20
N HIS A 160 5.98 7.80 6.92
CA HIS A 160 5.66 8.22 5.55
C HIS A 160 6.90 8.72 4.82
N SER A 161 7.74 9.51 5.47
CA SER A 161 9.02 9.99 4.92
C SER A 161 9.98 8.84 4.64
N CYS A 162 10.09 7.88 5.55
CA CYS A 162 10.93 6.69 5.39
C CYS A 162 10.48 5.85 4.19
N VAL A 163 9.18 5.58 4.06
CA VAL A 163 8.62 4.79 2.95
C VAL A 163 8.71 5.58 1.63
N THR A 164 8.43 6.89 1.64
CA THR A 164 8.59 7.77 0.46
C THR A 164 10.01 7.71 -0.08
N GLY A 165 11.01 7.80 0.79
CA GLY A 165 12.43 7.70 0.41
C GLY A 165 12.81 6.29 -0.08
N ALA A 166 12.17 5.25 0.42
CA ALA A 166 12.41 3.87 0.01
C ALA A 166 11.80 3.52 -1.35
N ILE A 167 10.72 4.19 -1.74
CA ILE A 167 10.06 4.02 -3.04
C ILE A 167 10.86 4.72 -4.17
N GLY A 168 11.55 5.83 -3.86
CA GLY A 168 12.25 6.70 -4.81
C GLY A 168 13.55 6.20 -5.41
#